data_729661c9ad2fa2a25e235b328aa01325
#
_entry.id   729661c9ad2fa2a25e235b328aa01325
#
_cell.length_a   1.000
_cell.length_b   1.000
_cell.length_c   1.000
_cell.angle_alpha   90.00
_cell.angle_beta   90.00
_cell.angle_gamma   90.00
#
_symmetry.space_group_name_H-M   'P 1'
#
loop_
_entity.id
_entity.type
_entity.pdbx_description
1 polymer ?
#
loop_
_entity_poly.entity_id
_entity_poly.type
_entity_poly.pdbx_seq_one_letter_code
_entity_poly.pdbx_strand_id
1 'polypeptide(L)'
;HTLSLHDALPIYFTKGFWGTNGISVTKGFSTPEVKEAMVKKHSMENCKKCYILADSSKFDQMSSVKFADFDQATVLTTGLLKPALKKYKNIVEVK
;
A
#
# COMPACT_ATOMS: atom_id res chain seq x y z
N HIS A 1 23.82 15.06 1.00
CA HIS A 1 22.70 15.79 1.58
C HIS A 1 21.44 14.93 1.61
N THR A 2 20.85 14.78 2.76
CA THR A 2 19.63 14.00 2.94
C THR A 2 18.50 14.94 3.32
N LEU A 3 17.44 14.94 2.52
CA LEU A 3 16.23 15.66 2.86
C LEU A 3 15.33 14.76 3.70
N SER A 4 14.90 15.24 4.85
CA SER A 4 13.85 14.58 5.59
C SER A 4 12.50 14.98 4.99
N LEU A 5 11.45 14.22 5.31
CA LEU A 5 10.10 14.57 4.86
C LEU A 5 9.63 15.90 5.43
N HIS A 6 10.20 16.32 6.57
CA HIS A 6 9.87 17.61 7.19
C HIS A 6 10.52 18.78 6.49
N ASP A 7 11.73 18.58 5.95
CA ASP A 7 12.50 19.63 5.32
C ASP A 7 12.17 19.82 3.85
N ALA A 8 11.65 18.78 3.22
CA ALA A 8 11.28 18.84 1.81
C ALA A 8 10.09 19.76 1.61
N LEU A 9 10.11 20.50 0.52
CA LEU A 9 8.92 21.20 0.08
C LEU A 9 7.83 20.17 -0.20
N PRO A 10 6.56 20.53 -0.04
CA PRO A 10 5.47 19.60 -0.35
C PRO A 10 5.62 19.10 -1.78
N ILE A 11 5.87 17.81 -1.91
CA ILE A 11 5.97 17.17 -3.21
C ILE A 11 4.69 16.36 -3.40
N TYR A 12 3.95 16.70 -4.45
CA TYR A 12 2.73 15.99 -4.77
C TYR A 12 2.97 15.10 -5.97
N PHE A 13 2.70 13.82 -5.80
CA PHE A 13 2.82 12.84 -6.86
C PHE A 13 1.46 12.58 -7.48
N THR A 14 1.40 12.45 -8.80
CA THR A 14 0.17 12.05 -9.47
C THR A 14 -0.11 10.58 -9.21
N LYS A 15 0.91 9.74 -9.32
CA LYS A 15 0.83 8.30 -9.07
C LYS A 15 2.03 7.84 -8.26
N GLY A 16 1.80 6.90 -7.37
CA GLY A 16 2.85 6.28 -6.60
C GLY A 16 2.60 4.79 -6.44
N PHE A 17 3.69 4.04 -6.29
CA PHE A 17 3.66 2.59 -6.16
C PHE A 17 4.45 2.18 -4.92
N TRP A 18 3.86 1.33 -4.10
CA TRP A 18 4.49 0.85 -2.87
C TRP A 18 4.33 -0.65 -2.73
N GLY A 19 5.30 -1.30 -2.09
CA GLY A 19 5.15 -2.67 -1.66
C GLY A 19 4.50 -2.77 -0.30
N THR A 20 4.06 -3.97 0.06
CA THR A 20 3.48 -4.23 1.38
C THR A 20 3.82 -5.65 1.81
N ASN A 21 3.84 -5.87 3.11
CA ASN A 21 4.05 -7.21 3.67
C ASN A 21 2.74 -7.91 3.99
N GLY A 22 1.69 -7.16 4.23
CA GLY A 22 0.39 -7.73 4.51
C GLY A 22 -0.73 -6.87 3.98
N ILE A 23 -1.83 -7.51 3.57
CA ILE A 23 -3.03 -6.87 3.07
C ILE A 23 -4.23 -7.46 3.80
N SER A 24 -4.98 -6.61 4.49
CA SER A 24 -6.24 -6.98 5.13
C SER A 24 -7.33 -6.05 4.65
N VAL A 25 -8.43 -6.61 4.19
CA VAL A 25 -9.57 -5.82 3.74
C VAL A 25 -10.12 -4.94 4.86
N THR A 26 -10.09 -5.44 6.09
CA THR A 26 -10.62 -4.71 7.25
C THR A 26 -9.58 -3.82 7.94
N LYS A 27 -8.31 -4.24 7.92
CA LYS A 27 -7.26 -3.56 8.68
C LYS A 27 -6.29 -2.75 7.83
N GLY A 28 -6.26 -3.00 6.52
CA GLY A 28 -5.43 -2.23 5.60
C GLY A 28 -4.09 -2.87 5.28
N PHE A 29 -3.14 -2.02 4.91
CA PHE A 29 -1.80 -2.44 4.49
C PHE A 29 -0.81 -2.32 5.64
N SER A 30 0.10 -3.28 5.77
CA SER A 30 1.02 -3.33 6.90
C SER A 30 2.43 -3.76 6.51
N THR A 31 3.38 -3.38 7.34
CA THR A 31 4.80 -3.68 7.19
C THR A 31 5.38 -3.93 8.59
N PRO A 32 6.49 -4.69 8.71
CA PRO A 32 7.04 -4.95 10.05
C PRO A 32 7.77 -3.78 10.70
N GLU A 33 8.24 -2.80 9.93
CA GLU A 33 9.06 -1.72 10.47
C GLU A 33 8.31 -0.39 10.60
N VAL A 34 8.43 0.24 11.77
CA VAL A 34 7.80 1.53 12.05
C VAL A 34 8.29 2.62 11.11
N LYS A 35 9.60 2.71 10.89
CA LYS A 35 10.17 3.74 10.02
C LYS A 35 9.68 3.61 8.59
N GLU A 36 9.65 2.38 8.08
CA GLU A 36 9.15 2.10 6.75
C GLU A 36 7.67 2.45 6.62
N ALA A 37 6.89 2.11 7.65
CA ALA A 37 5.47 2.45 7.69
C ALA A 37 5.24 3.96 7.64
N MET A 38 6.03 4.72 8.39
CA MET A 38 5.91 6.18 8.42
C MET A 38 6.25 6.80 7.07
N VAL A 39 7.32 6.33 6.41
CA VAL A 39 7.70 6.83 5.09
C VAL A 39 6.60 6.54 4.08
N LYS A 40 6.06 5.34 4.08
CA LYS A 40 4.98 4.96 3.17
C LYS A 40 3.72 5.79 3.43
N LYS A 41 3.35 5.95 4.68
CA LYS A 41 2.18 6.74 5.04
C LYS A 41 2.29 8.19 4.54
N HIS A 42 3.43 8.84 4.81
CA HIS A 42 3.64 10.21 4.37
C HIS A 42 3.67 10.35 2.86
N SER A 43 4.33 9.41 2.18
CA SER A 43 4.39 9.42 0.72
C SER A 43 3.00 9.28 0.11
N MET A 44 2.19 8.39 0.66
CA MET A 44 0.83 8.17 0.16
C MET A 44 -0.08 9.38 0.39
N GLU A 45 0.09 10.08 1.50
CA GLU A 45 -0.68 11.30 1.79
C GLU A 45 -0.44 12.39 0.73
N ASN A 46 0.73 12.39 0.09
CA ASN A 46 1.10 13.37 -0.92
C ASN A 46 0.92 12.83 -2.35
N CYS A 47 0.15 11.78 -2.52
CA CYS A 47 -0.05 11.14 -3.80
C CYS A 47 -1.54 11.06 -4.13
N LYS A 48 -1.90 11.44 -5.36
CA LYS A 48 -3.31 11.40 -5.78
C LYS A 48 -3.81 9.98 -6.00
N LYS A 49 -3.00 9.17 -6.67
CA LYS A 49 -3.35 7.78 -6.96
C LYS A 49 -2.29 6.85 -6.42
N CYS A 50 -2.67 6.09 -5.42
CA CYS A 50 -1.78 5.17 -4.74
C CYS A 50 -2.03 3.74 -5.21
N TYR A 51 -0.95 3.04 -5.53
CA TYR A 51 -0.99 1.65 -5.96
C TYR A 51 -0.10 0.80 -5.06
N ILE A 52 -0.62 -0.34 -4.65
CA ILE A 52 0.15 -1.33 -3.90
C ILE A 52 0.47 -2.49 -4.82
N LEU A 53 1.75 -2.83 -4.92
CA LEU A 53 2.21 -3.97 -5.72
C LEU A 53 2.43 -5.15 -4.79
N ALA A 54 1.71 -6.23 -5.02
CA ALA A 54 1.82 -7.40 -4.17
C ALA A 54 1.38 -8.66 -4.92
N ASP A 55 2.00 -9.78 -4.61
CA ASP A 55 1.47 -11.05 -5.08
C ASP A 55 0.31 -11.51 -4.17
N SER A 56 -0.41 -12.52 -4.61
CA SER A 56 -1.61 -12.98 -3.90
C SER A 56 -1.33 -13.54 -2.50
N SER A 57 -0.09 -13.92 -2.21
CA SER A 57 0.27 -14.44 -0.88
C SER A 57 0.22 -13.40 0.22
N LYS A 58 0.18 -12.11 -0.12
CA LYS A 58 0.14 -11.03 0.86
C LYS A 58 -1.25 -10.79 1.43
N PHE A 59 -2.30 -11.30 0.79
CA PHE A 59 -3.66 -11.16 1.29
C PHE A 59 -3.88 -12.01 2.55
N ASP A 60 -4.72 -11.49 3.44
CA ASP A 60 -5.02 -12.12 4.73
C ASP A 60 -3.80 -12.25 5.65
N GLN A 61 -2.76 -11.48 5.38
CA GLN A 61 -1.58 -11.40 6.23
C GLN A 61 -1.55 -10.06 6.96
N MET A 62 -1.07 -10.09 8.19
CA MET A 62 -0.88 -8.87 8.97
C MET A 62 0.56 -8.79 9.46
N SER A 63 1.18 -7.67 9.20
CA SER A 63 2.45 -7.30 9.83
C SER A 63 2.21 -6.37 11.00
N SER A 64 3.28 -6.02 11.70
CA SER A 64 3.18 -5.33 12.98
C SER A 64 2.64 -3.91 12.90
N VAL A 65 2.90 -3.21 11.80
CA VAL A 65 2.60 -1.78 11.70
C VAL A 65 1.76 -1.49 10.46
N LYS A 66 0.57 -0.97 10.67
CA LYS A 66 -0.30 -0.50 9.60
C LYS A 66 0.21 0.85 9.06
N PHE A 67 0.18 1.03 7.74
CA PHE A 67 0.54 2.32 7.15
C PHE A 67 -0.57 2.94 6.30
N ALA A 68 -1.60 2.21 5.93
CA ALA A 68 -2.73 2.76 5.17
C ALA A 68 -3.96 1.88 5.30
N ASP A 69 -5.13 2.50 5.12
CA ASP A 69 -6.39 1.77 5.06
C ASP A 69 -6.53 1.08 3.71
N PHE A 70 -7.31 0.00 3.66
CA PHE A 70 -7.46 -0.80 2.45
C PHE A 70 -7.99 0.02 1.27
N ASP A 71 -8.88 0.96 1.51
CA ASP A 71 -9.50 1.78 0.46
C ASP A 71 -8.63 2.96 -0.02
N GLN A 72 -7.47 3.16 0.59
CA GLN A 72 -6.59 4.27 0.21
C GLN A 72 -5.73 3.96 -1.02
N ALA A 73 -5.74 2.74 -1.51
CA ALA A 73 -4.91 2.35 -2.64
C ALA A 73 -5.60 1.32 -3.52
N THR A 74 -5.15 1.26 -4.77
CA THR A 74 -5.51 0.17 -5.68
C THR A 74 -4.41 -0.88 -5.60
N VAL A 75 -4.80 -2.12 -5.39
CA VAL A 75 -3.84 -3.23 -5.31
C VAL A 75 -3.67 -3.85 -6.69
N LEU A 76 -2.44 -3.87 -7.18
CA LEU A 76 -2.07 -4.57 -8.41
C LEU A 76 -1.43 -5.89 -7.98
N THR A 77 -2.08 -6.99 -8.26
CA THR A 77 -1.67 -8.29 -7.77
C THR A 77 -1.53 -9.32 -8.88
N THR A 78 -0.66 -10.29 -8.64
CA THR A 78 -0.47 -11.45 -9.53
C THR A 78 -0.73 -12.71 -8.74
N GLY A 79 -0.96 -13.81 -9.46
CA GLY A 79 -1.23 -15.10 -8.87
C GLY A 79 -2.73 -15.36 -8.71
N LEU A 80 -3.05 -16.48 -8.07
CA LEU A 80 -4.45 -16.88 -7.89
C LEU A 80 -5.09 -16.08 -6.77
N LEU A 81 -6.11 -15.32 -7.14
CA LEU A 81 -6.86 -14.52 -6.18
C LEU A 81 -8.06 -15.33 -5.70
N LYS A 82 -8.29 -15.34 -4.39
CA LYS A 82 -9.47 -16.01 -3.83
C LYS A 82 -10.74 -15.35 -4.37
N PRO A 83 -11.78 -16.14 -4.70
CA PRO A 83 -13.02 -15.58 -5.24
C PRO A 83 -13.64 -14.48 -4.37
N ALA A 84 -13.54 -14.60 -3.06
CA ALA A 84 -14.07 -13.61 -2.13
C ALA A 84 -13.41 -12.22 -2.29
N LEU A 85 -12.19 -12.16 -2.82
CA LEU A 85 -11.47 -10.91 -3.01
C LEU A 85 -11.78 -10.25 -4.35
N LYS A 86 -12.34 -11.00 -5.29
CA LYS A 86 -12.62 -10.48 -6.64
C LYS A 86 -13.74 -9.43 -6.69
N LYS A 87 -14.53 -9.34 -5.64
CA LYS A 87 -15.62 -8.36 -5.55
C LYS A 87 -15.12 -6.93 -5.29
N TYR A 88 -13.88 -6.77 -4.82
CA TYR A 88 -13.34 -5.45 -4.50
C TYR A 88 -12.80 -4.76 -5.74
N LYS A 89 -13.34 -3.57 -6.03
CA LYS A 89 -12.97 -2.81 -7.24
C LYS A 89 -11.54 -2.32 -7.21
N ASN A 90 -10.98 -2.13 -6.02
CA ASN A 90 -9.60 -1.65 -5.86
C ASN A 90 -8.57 -2.78 -5.86
N ILE A 91 -8.97 -4.01 -6.15
CA ILE A 91 -8.04 -5.12 -6.38
C ILE A 91 -8.06 -5.44 -7.87
N VAL A 92 -6.91 -5.29 -8.51
CA VAL A 92 -6.74 -5.53 -9.95
C VAL A 92 -5.74 -6.65 -10.17
N GLU A 93 -6.17 -7.71 -10.83
CA GLU A 93 -5.29 -8.81 -11.22
C GLU A 93 -4.49 -8.40 -12.46
N VAL A 94 -3.18 -8.50 -12.37
CA VAL A 94 -2.28 -8.24 -13.50
C VAL A 94 -1.92 -9.58 -14.13
N LYS A 95 -2.14 -9.68 -15.41
CA LYS A 95 -1.87 -10.93 -16.16
C LYS A 95 -0.61 -10.83 -16.99
#